data_b4f75aba7b11c4b5593597725ff4ba3c
#
_entry.id   b4f75aba7b11c4b5593597725ff4ba3c
#
_cell.length_a   1.000
_cell.length_b   1.000
_cell.length_c   1.000
_cell.angle_alpha   90.00
_cell.angle_beta   90.00
_cell.angle_gamma   90.00
#
_symmetry.space_group_name_H-M   'P 1'
#
loop_
_entity.id
_entity.type
_entity.pdbx_description
1 polymer ?
#
loop_
_entity_poly.entity_id
_entity_poly.type
_entity_poly.pdbx_seq_one_letter_code
_entity_poly.pdbx_strand_id
1 'polypeptide(L)'
;MVKSFRSSGTDVRAVDDVSLAVSRGEIYALLGANGSGKSTLIRVFSTLLEADAGTVTVFGLDIRTDELAVKRLINRVSVEASFFKKLSAMENLVYAGRLYGVPAADARTRSREILIRLGIVAARHEEPLEKLSRGMQQKVAIARAFLTAPSLLLLDEPTTGLDIRSKREVQTFVRDLRDEHDATIVLTTHDLDEAERLADRVGVLHGGKLVAEGTPSELIARYGGRGSLEDVFMTITGRKLEEADKGEEEPGT
;
A
#
# COMPACT_ATOMS: atom_id res chain seq x y z
N MET A 1 -9.70 3.12 16.33
CA MET A 1 -10.36 2.08 15.54
C MET A 1 -9.94 0.70 16.03
N VAL A 2 -10.87 -0.28 16.09
CA VAL A 2 -10.62 -1.67 16.52
C VAL A 2 -11.11 -2.65 15.46
N LYS A 3 -10.35 -3.73 15.22
CA LYS A 3 -10.76 -4.86 14.40
C LYS A 3 -10.24 -6.17 14.98
N SER A 4 -11.15 -7.11 15.20
CA SER A 4 -10.85 -8.46 15.69
C SER A 4 -11.31 -9.51 14.67
N PHE A 5 -10.63 -10.65 14.69
CA PHE A 5 -11.04 -11.84 13.93
C PHE A 5 -11.15 -13.03 14.88
N ARG A 6 -12.13 -13.86 14.62
CA ARG A 6 -12.29 -15.11 15.36
C ARG A 6 -11.53 -16.22 14.63
N SER A 7 -10.48 -16.72 15.27
CA SER A 7 -9.68 -17.83 14.74
C SER A 7 -9.61 -18.95 15.77
N SER A 8 -9.98 -20.16 15.37
CA SER A 8 -9.91 -21.37 16.22
C SER A 8 -10.51 -21.21 17.62
N GLY A 9 -11.58 -20.40 17.76
CA GLY A 9 -12.25 -20.16 19.05
C GLY A 9 -11.64 -19.04 19.91
N THR A 10 -10.54 -18.41 19.45
CA THR A 10 -9.89 -17.27 20.12
C THR A 10 -10.12 -16.00 19.31
N ASP A 11 -10.46 -14.89 19.98
CA ASP A 11 -10.56 -13.57 19.35
C ASP A 11 -9.17 -12.94 19.28
N VAL A 12 -8.68 -12.74 18.05
CA VAL A 12 -7.40 -12.06 17.79
C VAL A 12 -7.68 -10.61 17.38
N ARG A 13 -7.21 -9.66 18.14
CA ARG A 13 -7.27 -8.23 17.79
C ARG A 13 -6.17 -7.90 16.78
N ALA A 14 -6.53 -7.87 15.51
CA ALA A 14 -5.62 -7.49 14.44
C ALA A 14 -5.35 -5.97 14.41
N VAL A 15 -6.30 -5.16 14.90
CA VAL A 15 -6.14 -3.72 15.12
C VAL A 15 -6.72 -3.39 16.49
N ASP A 16 -5.90 -2.82 17.37
CA ASP A 16 -6.24 -2.54 18.76
C ASP A 16 -6.03 -1.05 19.06
N ASP A 17 -7.13 -0.32 19.02
CA ASP A 17 -7.22 1.12 19.32
C ASP A 17 -6.25 2.02 18.52
N VAL A 18 -6.14 1.76 17.21
CA VAL A 18 -5.33 2.59 16.32
C VAL A 18 -6.07 3.88 15.99
N SER A 19 -5.39 5.02 16.22
CA SER A 19 -5.80 6.35 15.80
C SER A 19 -4.67 7.01 15.04
N LEU A 20 -4.93 7.43 13.79
CA LEU A 20 -3.98 8.13 12.94
C LEU A 20 -4.71 9.13 12.04
N ALA A 21 -3.99 10.11 11.53
CA ALA A 21 -4.47 11.05 10.54
C ALA A 21 -3.43 11.19 9.42
N VAL A 22 -3.89 11.22 8.18
CA VAL A 22 -3.06 11.42 6.99
C VAL A 22 -3.49 12.70 6.31
N SER A 23 -2.54 13.59 6.02
CA SER A 23 -2.79 14.87 5.35
C SER A 23 -3.00 14.66 3.85
N ARG A 24 -3.66 15.62 3.18
CA ARG A 24 -3.74 15.62 1.72
C ARG A 24 -2.34 15.80 1.12
N GLY A 25 -2.07 15.10 0.02
CA GLY A 25 -0.78 15.15 -0.66
C GLY A 25 0.38 14.54 0.15
N GLU A 26 0.09 13.79 1.23
CA GLU A 26 1.09 13.12 2.07
C GLU A 26 1.32 11.69 1.61
N ILE A 27 2.57 11.24 1.64
CA ILE A 27 2.92 9.81 1.60
C ILE A 27 3.08 9.33 3.05
N TYR A 28 2.13 8.55 3.52
CA TYR A 28 2.14 7.96 4.85
C TYR A 28 2.48 6.47 4.79
N ALA A 29 3.54 6.05 5.47
CA ALA A 29 3.92 4.64 5.53
C ALA A 29 3.47 4.00 6.85
N LEU A 30 2.76 2.88 6.76
CA LEU A 30 2.52 1.96 7.87
C LEU A 30 3.63 0.91 7.88
N LEU A 31 4.58 1.07 8.80
CA LEU A 31 5.73 0.18 8.98
C LEU A 31 5.44 -0.86 10.06
N GLY A 32 5.78 -2.11 9.84
CA GLY A 32 5.64 -3.17 10.85
C GLY A 32 5.88 -4.55 10.28
N ALA A 33 6.12 -5.53 11.14
CA ALA A 33 6.26 -6.93 10.78
C ALA A 33 4.98 -7.50 10.15
N ASN A 34 5.08 -8.68 9.54
CA ASN A 34 3.92 -9.45 9.08
C ASN A 34 2.99 -9.73 10.28
N GLY A 35 1.68 -9.74 10.06
CA GLY A 35 0.70 -9.93 11.15
C GLY A 35 0.46 -8.69 12.04
N SER A 36 1.25 -7.62 11.95
CA SER A 36 1.08 -6.44 12.81
C SER A 36 -0.22 -5.64 12.60
N GLY A 37 -1.06 -6.00 11.59
CA GLY A 37 -2.35 -5.35 11.32
C GLY A 37 -2.37 -4.41 10.11
N LYS A 38 -1.25 -4.21 9.40
CA LYS A 38 -1.12 -3.31 8.24
C LYS A 38 -2.18 -3.54 7.16
N SER A 39 -2.25 -4.77 6.63
CA SER A 39 -3.21 -5.12 5.57
C SER A 39 -4.65 -5.06 6.05
N THR A 40 -4.90 -5.26 7.35
CA THR A 40 -6.22 -5.08 7.96
C THR A 40 -6.64 -3.61 7.89
N LEU A 41 -5.74 -2.68 8.25
CA LEU A 41 -5.97 -1.24 8.12
C LEU A 41 -6.27 -0.84 6.67
N ILE A 42 -5.44 -1.29 5.71
CA ILE A 42 -5.66 -1.04 4.28
C ILE A 42 -7.03 -1.56 3.81
N ARG A 43 -7.45 -2.74 4.26
CA ARG A 43 -8.78 -3.28 3.93
C ARG A 43 -9.91 -2.43 4.50
N VAL A 44 -9.77 -1.92 5.71
CA VAL A 44 -10.76 -1.02 6.32
C VAL A 44 -10.80 0.31 5.57
N PHE A 45 -9.65 0.94 5.29
CA PHE A 45 -9.59 2.21 4.55
C PHE A 45 -10.15 2.08 3.14
N SER A 46 -10.01 0.89 2.52
CA SER A 46 -10.55 0.60 1.19
C SER A 46 -12.01 0.12 1.19
N THR A 47 -12.73 0.21 2.30
CA THR A 47 -14.14 -0.24 2.48
C THR A 47 -14.36 -1.74 2.20
N LEU A 48 -13.32 -2.55 2.22
CA LEU A 48 -13.41 -4.01 2.02
C LEU A 48 -13.62 -4.77 3.32
N LEU A 49 -13.49 -4.10 4.45
CA LEU A 49 -13.64 -4.65 5.78
C LEU A 49 -14.22 -3.59 6.71
N GLU A 50 -15.23 -3.93 7.48
CA GLU A 50 -15.78 -3.03 8.50
C GLU A 50 -14.94 -3.10 9.79
N ALA A 51 -14.72 -1.94 10.41
CA ALA A 51 -14.19 -1.87 11.75
C ALA A 51 -15.25 -2.29 12.78
N ASP A 52 -14.81 -2.99 13.85
CA ASP A 52 -15.74 -3.41 14.91
C ASP A 52 -16.09 -2.23 15.84
N ALA A 53 -15.16 -1.26 16.00
CA ALA A 53 -15.39 -0.03 16.75
C ALA A 53 -14.51 1.13 16.21
N GLY A 54 -14.95 2.36 16.51
CA GLY A 54 -14.31 3.59 16.04
C GLY A 54 -14.88 4.07 14.72
N THR A 55 -14.33 5.17 14.21
CA THR A 55 -14.73 5.84 12.97
C THR A 55 -13.54 5.96 12.02
N VAL A 56 -13.81 5.89 10.73
CA VAL A 56 -12.82 6.13 9.67
C VAL A 56 -13.44 7.06 8.64
N THR A 57 -12.74 8.14 8.34
CA THR A 57 -13.16 9.11 7.33
C THR A 57 -12.10 9.26 6.24
N VAL A 58 -12.55 9.45 5.02
CA VAL A 58 -11.70 9.73 3.85
C VAL A 58 -12.14 11.06 3.26
N PHE A 59 -11.29 12.07 3.31
CA PHE A 59 -11.61 13.45 2.89
C PHE A 59 -12.90 14.01 3.50
N GLY A 60 -13.19 13.65 4.76
CA GLY A 60 -14.37 14.08 5.49
C GLY A 60 -15.61 13.20 5.30
N LEU A 61 -15.57 12.19 4.41
CA LEU A 61 -16.62 11.22 4.18
C LEU A 61 -16.45 10.01 5.11
N ASP A 62 -17.49 9.60 5.82
CA ASP A 62 -17.45 8.38 6.63
C ASP A 62 -17.53 7.13 5.73
N ILE A 63 -16.62 6.17 5.92
CA ILE A 63 -16.52 4.98 5.06
C ILE A 63 -17.76 4.06 5.15
N ARG A 64 -18.60 4.17 6.18
CA ARG A 64 -19.81 3.36 6.36
C ARG A 64 -21.02 4.01 5.71
N THR A 65 -21.22 5.32 5.94
CA THR A 65 -22.40 6.04 5.43
C THR A 65 -22.20 6.53 4.00
N ASP A 66 -21.00 6.88 3.60
CA ASP A 66 -20.65 7.48 2.31
C ASP A 66 -19.84 6.52 1.42
N GLU A 67 -19.98 5.22 1.61
CA GLU A 67 -19.16 4.16 0.98
C GLU A 67 -18.96 4.36 -0.54
N LEU A 68 -20.04 4.62 -1.28
CA LEU A 68 -19.96 4.81 -2.73
C LEU A 68 -19.19 6.08 -3.12
N ALA A 69 -19.30 7.15 -2.34
CA ALA A 69 -18.54 8.37 -2.56
C ALA A 69 -17.05 8.14 -2.27
N VAL A 70 -16.74 7.45 -1.17
CA VAL A 70 -15.36 7.07 -0.82
C VAL A 70 -14.75 6.19 -1.91
N LYS A 71 -15.44 5.16 -2.39
CA LYS A 71 -14.95 4.27 -3.47
C LYS A 71 -14.60 4.98 -4.77
N ARG A 72 -15.16 6.15 -5.03
CA ARG A 72 -14.82 6.97 -6.20
C ARG A 72 -13.53 7.77 -6.01
N LEU A 73 -13.10 7.99 -4.77
CA LEU A 73 -11.91 8.77 -4.42
C LEU A 73 -10.67 7.91 -4.23
N ILE A 74 -10.85 6.60 -4.00
CA ILE A 74 -9.77 5.70 -3.62
C ILE A 74 -9.50 4.64 -4.67
N ASN A 75 -8.25 4.23 -4.76
CA ASN A 75 -7.87 2.95 -5.39
C ASN A 75 -6.89 2.21 -4.50
N ARG A 76 -6.83 0.88 -4.70
CA ARG A 76 -5.97 0.01 -3.93
C ARG A 76 -5.14 -0.92 -4.83
N VAL A 77 -3.88 -1.11 -4.45
CA VAL A 77 -3.03 -2.21 -4.93
C VAL A 77 -2.86 -3.19 -3.78
N SER A 78 -3.18 -4.46 -4.02
CA SER A 78 -2.93 -5.55 -3.07
C SER A 78 -1.66 -6.30 -3.45
N VAL A 79 -1.08 -7.01 -2.47
CA VAL A 79 0.10 -7.88 -2.67
C VAL A 79 -0.13 -8.89 -3.81
N GLU A 80 -1.35 -9.42 -3.91
CA GLU A 80 -1.76 -10.29 -5.01
C GLU A 80 -2.75 -9.57 -5.92
N ALA A 81 -2.27 -9.07 -7.04
CA ALA A 81 -3.12 -8.46 -8.03
C ALA A 81 -3.80 -9.51 -8.91
N SER A 82 -5.13 -9.50 -8.90
CA SER A 82 -5.91 -10.36 -9.81
C SER A 82 -5.99 -9.73 -11.19
N PHE A 83 -5.62 -10.51 -12.20
CA PHE A 83 -5.64 -10.13 -13.61
C PHE A 83 -6.22 -11.24 -14.49
N PHE A 84 -6.67 -10.85 -15.66
CA PHE A 84 -6.89 -11.78 -16.77
C PHE A 84 -5.53 -12.16 -17.38
N LYS A 85 -4.94 -13.24 -16.89
CA LYS A 85 -3.55 -13.63 -17.17
C LYS A 85 -3.26 -13.85 -18.68
N LYS A 86 -4.27 -14.27 -19.45
CA LYS A 86 -4.16 -14.47 -20.91
C LYS A 86 -4.28 -13.17 -21.73
N LEU A 87 -4.82 -12.10 -21.13
CA LEU A 87 -4.84 -10.78 -21.73
C LEU A 87 -3.51 -10.07 -21.51
N SER A 88 -3.16 -9.17 -22.42
CA SER A 88 -1.97 -8.32 -22.30
C SER A 88 -2.11 -7.30 -21.15
N ALA A 89 -1.00 -6.66 -20.77
CA ALA A 89 -1.01 -5.55 -19.83
C ALA A 89 -1.95 -4.44 -20.31
N MET A 90 -1.85 -4.07 -21.60
CA MET A 90 -2.68 -3.04 -22.21
C MET A 90 -4.17 -3.39 -22.18
N GLU A 91 -4.54 -4.62 -22.55
CA GLU A 91 -5.94 -5.06 -22.53
C GLU A 91 -6.52 -5.06 -21.12
N ASN A 92 -5.76 -5.53 -20.11
CA ASN A 92 -6.18 -5.48 -18.70
C ASN A 92 -6.42 -4.04 -18.24
N LEU A 93 -5.54 -3.10 -18.59
CA LEU A 93 -5.66 -1.70 -18.19
C LEU A 93 -6.82 -1.00 -18.91
N VAL A 94 -6.97 -1.20 -20.22
CA VAL A 94 -8.11 -0.64 -20.98
C VAL A 94 -9.43 -1.20 -20.46
N TYR A 95 -9.49 -2.51 -20.16
CA TYR A 95 -10.67 -3.12 -19.56
C TYR A 95 -11.01 -2.47 -18.20
N ALA A 96 -10.01 -2.34 -17.33
CA ALA A 96 -10.19 -1.68 -16.04
C ALA A 96 -10.68 -0.23 -16.20
N GLY A 97 -10.04 0.56 -17.09
CA GLY A 97 -10.48 1.94 -17.37
C GLY A 97 -11.93 2.02 -17.78
N ARG A 98 -12.41 1.11 -18.62
CA ARG A 98 -13.81 1.07 -19.05
C ARG A 98 -14.78 0.80 -17.90
N LEU A 99 -14.41 -0.05 -16.94
CA LEU A 99 -15.23 -0.28 -15.73
C LEU A 99 -15.41 0.99 -14.90
N TYR A 100 -14.42 1.90 -14.93
CA TYR A 100 -14.47 3.20 -14.27
C TYR A 100 -14.99 4.34 -15.18
N GLY A 101 -15.54 4.01 -16.35
CA GLY A 101 -16.10 5.00 -17.28
C GLY A 101 -15.08 5.78 -18.10
N VAL A 102 -13.80 5.38 -18.11
CA VAL A 102 -12.77 6.02 -18.95
C VAL A 102 -12.93 5.54 -20.40
N PRO A 103 -13.02 6.45 -21.39
CA PRO A 103 -13.06 6.06 -22.80
C PRO A 103 -11.85 5.19 -23.19
N ALA A 104 -12.05 4.19 -24.05
CA ALA A 104 -11.00 3.21 -24.37
C ALA A 104 -9.74 3.84 -24.99
N ALA A 105 -9.89 4.91 -25.79
CA ALA A 105 -8.77 5.63 -26.38
C ALA A 105 -7.92 6.32 -25.30
N ASP A 106 -8.58 7.01 -24.35
CA ASP A 106 -7.94 7.70 -23.24
C ASP A 106 -7.28 6.69 -22.29
N ALA A 107 -7.98 5.60 -21.97
CA ALA A 107 -7.43 4.52 -21.16
C ALA A 107 -6.15 3.94 -21.78
N ARG A 108 -6.14 3.72 -23.11
CA ARG A 108 -4.97 3.22 -23.84
C ARG A 108 -3.80 4.20 -23.81
N THR A 109 -4.05 5.49 -24.00
CA THR A 109 -3.02 6.54 -23.97
C THR A 109 -2.41 6.64 -22.58
N ARG A 110 -3.24 6.82 -21.54
CA ARG A 110 -2.80 6.89 -20.14
C ARG A 110 -2.07 5.62 -19.72
N SER A 111 -2.58 4.44 -20.09
CA SER A 111 -1.92 3.17 -19.75
C SER A 111 -0.52 3.09 -20.32
N ARG A 112 -0.32 3.52 -21.58
CA ARG A 112 1.00 3.51 -22.22
C ARG A 112 1.98 4.42 -21.47
N GLU A 113 1.57 5.63 -21.13
CA GLU A 113 2.38 6.60 -20.38
C GLU A 113 2.79 6.04 -19.02
N ILE A 114 1.82 5.51 -18.26
CA ILE A 114 2.07 4.95 -16.93
C ILE A 114 3.01 3.73 -17.01
N LEU A 115 2.79 2.82 -17.96
CA LEU A 115 3.64 1.63 -18.12
C LEU A 115 5.09 2.00 -18.45
N ILE A 116 5.30 3.01 -19.31
CA ILE A 116 6.63 3.53 -19.63
C ILE A 116 7.30 4.13 -18.39
N ARG A 117 6.60 4.96 -17.63
CA ARG A 117 7.10 5.54 -16.36
C ARG A 117 7.49 4.47 -15.34
N LEU A 118 6.75 3.37 -15.29
CA LEU A 118 7.07 2.20 -14.47
C LEU A 118 8.18 1.31 -15.06
N GLY A 119 8.85 1.74 -16.15
CA GLY A 119 9.96 1.03 -16.76
C GLY A 119 9.56 -0.22 -17.56
N ILE A 120 8.29 -0.36 -17.94
CA ILE A 120 7.85 -1.45 -18.84
C ILE A 120 7.98 -0.97 -20.27
N VAL A 121 8.91 -1.56 -21.02
CA VAL A 121 9.16 -1.19 -22.41
C VAL A 121 7.96 -1.48 -23.30
N ALA A 122 7.73 -0.65 -24.32
CA ALA A 122 6.54 -0.71 -25.19
C ALA A 122 6.31 -2.08 -25.82
N ALA A 123 7.37 -2.81 -26.17
CA ALA A 123 7.28 -4.16 -26.75
C ALA A 123 6.59 -5.18 -25.81
N ARG A 124 6.57 -4.91 -24.49
CA ARG A 124 5.95 -5.79 -23.50
C ARG A 124 4.48 -5.43 -23.20
N HIS A 125 3.99 -4.29 -23.69
CA HIS A 125 2.64 -3.82 -23.35
C HIS A 125 1.53 -4.74 -23.88
N GLU A 126 1.76 -5.34 -25.04
CA GLU A 126 0.80 -6.24 -25.73
C GLU A 126 1.10 -7.74 -25.48
N GLU A 127 2.08 -8.06 -24.61
CA GLU A 127 2.32 -9.44 -24.21
C GLU A 127 1.32 -9.89 -23.14
N PRO A 128 0.83 -11.15 -23.16
CA PRO A 128 0.01 -11.72 -22.11
C PRO A 128 0.66 -11.59 -20.73
N LEU A 129 -0.11 -11.23 -19.71
CA LEU A 129 0.42 -11.01 -18.37
C LEU A 129 1.11 -12.24 -17.78
N GLU A 130 0.68 -13.46 -18.13
CA GLU A 130 1.35 -14.70 -17.69
C GLU A 130 2.80 -14.83 -18.17
N LYS A 131 3.19 -14.10 -19.24
CA LYS A 131 4.56 -14.05 -19.76
C LYS A 131 5.42 -12.97 -19.14
N LEU A 132 4.82 -12.06 -18.37
CA LEU A 132 5.53 -11.01 -17.66
C LEU A 132 6.09 -11.54 -16.33
N SER A 133 7.25 -11.03 -15.91
CA SER A 133 7.78 -11.33 -14.58
C SER A 133 6.83 -10.86 -13.48
N ARG A 134 6.93 -11.44 -12.29
CA ARG A 134 6.13 -11.03 -11.11
C ARG A 134 6.27 -9.52 -10.85
N GLY A 135 7.50 -8.98 -10.96
CA GLY A 135 7.74 -7.55 -10.81
C GLY A 135 7.03 -6.70 -11.85
N MET A 136 7.01 -7.13 -13.12
CA MET A 136 6.25 -6.43 -14.16
C MET A 136 4.74 -6.52 -13.92
N GLN A 137 4.22 -7.66 -13.47
CA GLN A 137 2.81 -7.81 -13.10
C GLN A 137 2.44 -6.86 -11.96
N GLN A 138 3.29 -6.71 -10.95
CA GLN A 138 3.09 -5.76 -9.86
C GLN A 138 3.05 -4.31 -10.35
N LYS A 139 3.93 -3.92 -11.27
CA LYS A 139 3.90 -2.61 -11.92
C LYS A 139 2.60 -2.37 -12.70
N VAL A 140 2.09 -3.39 -13.39
CA VAL A 140 0.78 -3.31 -14.07
C VAL A 140 -0.37 -3.15 -13.06
N ALA A 141 -0.27 -3.75 -11.85
CA ALA A 141 -1.25 -3.54 -10.78
C ALA A 141 -1.26 -2.09 -10.30
N ILE A 142 -0.08 -1.50 -10.12
CA ILE A 142 0.08 -0.08 -9.75
C ILE A 142 -0.47 0.81 -10.86
N ALA A 143 -0.12 0.52 -12.14
CA ALA A 143 -0.66 1.24 -13.29
C ALA A 143 -2.19 1.22 -13.32
N ARG A 144 -2.81 0.06 -13.05
CA ARG A 144 -4.26 -0.08 -12.99
C ARG A 144 -4.88 0.79 -11.90
N ALA A 145 -4.30 0.79 -10.72
CA ALA A 145 -4.82 1.57 -9.59
C ALA A 145 -4.71 3.08 -9.85
N PHE A 146 -3.72 3.52 -10.60
CA PHE A 146 -3.55 4.94 -10.90
C PHE A 146 -4.28 5.41 -12.17
N LEU A 147 -4.76 4.52 -13.01
CA LEU A 147 -5.40 4.85 -14.31
C LEU A 147 -6.53 5.89 -14.20
N THR A 148 -7.23 5.92 -13.09
CA THR A 148 -8.34 6.85 -12.82
C THR A 148 -7.91 8.07 -12.00
N ALA A 149 -6.62 8.26 -11.74
CA ALA A 149 -6.06 9.34 -10.92
C ALA A 149 -6.82 9.52 -9.58
N PRO A 150 -6.82 8.51 -8.69
CA PRO A 150 -7.53 8.57 -7.43
C PRO A 150 -6.95 9.65 -6.50
N SER A 151 -7.80 10.26 -5.67
CA SER A 151 -7.34 11.22 -4.65
C SER A 151 -6.58 10.55 -3.51
N LEU A 152 -6.91 9.27 -3.20
CA LEU A 152 -6.20 8.43 -2.23
C LEU A 152 -5.80 7.10 -2.87
N LEU A 153 -4.50 6.82 -2.85
CA LEU A 153 -3.94 5.55 -3.30
C LEU A 153 -3.49 4.72 -2.10
N LEU A 154 -4.03 3.51 -1.98
CA LEU A 154 -3.70 2.56 -0.93
C LEU A 154 -2.80 1.46 -1.51
N LEU A 155 -1.56 1.38 -1.06
CA LEU A 155 -0.56 0.44 -1.55
C LEU A 155 -0.21 -0.58 -0.46
N ASP A 156 -0.61 -1.82 -0.66
CA ASP A 156 -0.30 -2.91 0.28
C ASP A 156 0.97 -3.63 -0.18
N GLU A 157 2.09 -3.32 0.47
CA GLU A 157 3.43 -3.85 0.18
C GLU A 157 3.82 -3.76 -1.31
N PRO A 158 3.85 -2.55 -1.90
CA PRO A 158 3.94 -2.37 -3.35
C PRO A 158 5.24 -2.88 -3.98
N THR A 159 6.32 -3.00 -3.20
CA THR A 159 7.65 -3.38 -3.70
C THR A 159 8.12 -4.75 -3.23
N THR A 160 7.32 -5.47 -2.45
CA THR A 160 7.67 -6.80 -1.94
C THR A 160 7.91 -7.80 -3.08
N GLY A 161 9.06 -8.48 -3.02
CA GLY A 161 9.46 -9.46 -4.03
C GLY A 161 9.94 -8.87 -5.35
N LEU A 162 10.16 -7.55 -5.43
CA LEU A 162 10.76 -6.91 -6.59
C LEU A 162 12.29 -6.90 -6.49
N ASP A 163 12.96 -6.97 -7.65
CA ASP A 163 14.38 -6.67 -7.74
C ASP A 163 14.67 -5.19 -7.45
N ILE A 164 15.92 -4.87 -7.12
CA ILE A 164 16.36 -3.53 -6.72
C ILE A 164 15.97 -2.44 -7.74
N ARG A 165 16.10 -2.75 -9.03
CA ARG A 165 15.78 -1.80 -10.10
C ARG A 165 14.28 -1.55 -10.16
N SER A 166 13.48 -2.62 -10.21
CA SER A 166 12.01 -2.55 -10.23
C SER A 166 11.46 -1.83 -9.01
N LYS A 167 12.04 -2.08 -7.82
CA LYS A 167 11.71 -1.39 -6.58
C LYS A 167 11.92 0.13 -6.72
N ARG A 168 13.09 0.56 -7.21
CA ARG A 168 13.38 1.98 -7.42
C ARG A 168 12.44 2.64 -8.42
N GLU A 169 12.12 1.95 -9.53
CA GLU A 169 11.19 2.46 -10.54
C GLU A 169 9.79 2.69 -9.95
N VAL A 170 9.30 1.75 -9.13
CA VAL A 170 8.03 1.91 -8.39
C VAL A 170 8.11 3.06 -7.39
N GLN A 171 9.17 3.14 -6.60
CA GLN A 171 9.35 4.20 -5.61
C GLN A 171 9.40 5.59 -6.25
N THR A 172 10.10 5.73 -7.37
CA THR A 172 10.13 6.98 -8.14
C THR A 172 8.73 7.32 -8.63
N PHE A 173 8.02 6.36 -9.24
CA PHE A 173 6.67 6.57 -9.73
C PHE A 173 5.70 7.01 -8.61
N VAL A 174 5.76 6.37 -7.43
CA VAL A 174 4.92 6.74 -6.27
C VAL A 174 5.19 8.17 -5.82
N ARG A 175 6.46 8.60 -5.80
CA ARG A 175 6.83 9.98 -5.45
C ARG A 175 6.33 10.97 -6.49
N ASP A 176 6.52 10.66 -7.78
CA ASP A 176 6.03 11.51 -8.87
C ASP A 176 4.51 11.69 -8.81
N LEU A 177 3.75 10.66 -8.41
CA LEU A 177 2.30 10.76 -8.25
C LEU A 177 1.91 11.79 -7.18
N ARG A 178 2.63 11.84 -6.06
CA ARG A 178 2.42 12.84 -5.03
C ARG A 178 2.78 14.23 -5.56
N ASP A 179 3.95 14.37 -6.17
CA ASP A 179 4.52 15.67 -6.57
C ASP A 179 3.77 16.31 -7.76
N GLU A 180 3.32 15.51 -8.73
CA GLU A 180 2.68 16.00 -9.96
C GLU A 180 1.14 16.05 -9.87
N HIS A 181 0.53 15.21 -9.03
CA HIS A 181 -0.92 15.01 -9.00
C HIS A 181 -1.56 15.29 -7.64
N ASP A 182 -0.78 15.76 -6.65
CA ASP A 182 -1.24 15.99 -5.27
C ASP A 182 -1.96 14.75 -4.67
N ALA A 183 -1.51 13.56 -5.09
CA ALA A 183 -2.10 12.31 -4.64
C ALA A 183 -1.74 12.05 -3.19
N THR A 184 -2.74 11.74 -2.37
CA THR A 184 -2.51 11.21 -1.01
C THR A 184 -2.23 9.72 -1.11
N ILE A 185 -1.19 9.24 -0.45
CA ILE A 185 -0.75 7.85 -0.56
C ILE A 185 -0.59 7.25 0.84
N VAL A 186 -1.26 6.14 1.10
CA VAL A 186 -1.00 5.31 2.27
C VAL A 186 -0.40 4.00 1.79
N LEU A 187 0.82 3.72 2.19
CA LEU A 187 1.48 2.46 1.87
C LEU A 187 1.77 1.63 3.12
N THR A 188 1.71 0.33 2.99
CA THR A 188 2.22 -0.59 4.00
C THR A 188 3.55 -1.15 3.53
N THR A 189 4.46 -1.32 4.46
CA THR A 189 5.76 -1.93 4.16
C THR A 189 6.37 -2.57 5.42
N HIS A 190 7.18 -3.58 5.22
CA HIS A 190 8.12 -4.09 6.21
C HIS A 190 9.56 -3.69 5.85
N ASP A 191 9.75 -2.91 4.78
CA ASP A 191 11.04 -2.45 4.31
C ASP A 191 11.34 -1.05 4.86
N LEU A 192 12.32 -1.00 5.74
CA LEU A 192 12.75 0.23 6.42
C LEU A 192 13.29 1.28 5.47
N ASP A 193 14.08 0.84 4.47
CA ASP A 193 14.63 1.72 3.43
C ASP A 193 13.51 2.33 2.58
N GLU A 194 12.45 1.57 2.29
CA GLU A 194 11.29 2.08 1.57
C GLU A 194 10.57 3.15 2.37
N ALA A 195 10.29 2.87 3.65
CA ALA A 195 9.64 3.84 4.53
C ALA A 195 10.46 5.12 4.66
N GLU A 196 11.77 5.02 4.88
CA GLU A 196 12.66 6.17 5.03
C GLU A 196 12.77 7.03 3.77
N ARG A 197 12.77 6.38 2.59
CA ARG A 197 12.92 7.08 1.30
C ARG A 197 11.65 7.72 0.77
N LEU A 198 10.50 7.10 1.02
CA LEU A 198 9.24 7.51 0.40
C LEU A 198 8.35 8.34 1.32
N ALA A 199 8.31 7.98 2.61
CA ALA A 199 7.30 8.51 3.48
C ALA A 199 7.62 9.91 3.99
N ASP A 200 6.64 10.79 3.96
CA ASP A 200 6.66 12.06 4.68
C ASP A 200 6.51 11.80 6.19
N ARG A 201 5.64 10.85 6.55
CA ARG A 201 5.47 10.34 7.92
C ARG A 201 5.34 8.83 7.94
N VAL A 202 5.81 8.24 9.04
CA VAL A 202 5.79 6.80 9.30
C VAL A 202 5.01 6.53 10.57
N GLY A 203 4.06 5.63 10.50
CA GLY A 203 3.42 5.02 11.66
C GLY A 203 3.97 3.61 11.89
N VAL A 204 4.57 3.36 13.05
CA VAL A 204 5.10 2.04 13.43
C VAL A 204 4.00 1.22 14.07
N LEU A 205 3.63 0.11 13.42
CA LEU A 205 2.61 -0.83 13.89
C LEU A 205 3.27 -2.06 14.51
N HIS A 206 2.85 -2.38 15.75
CA HIS A 206 3.31 -3.58 16.45
C HIS A 206 2.16 -4.17 17.28
N GLY A 207 1.89 -5.48 17.13
CA GLY A 207 0.82 -6.17 17.87
C GLY A 207 -0.56 -5.51 17.72
N GLY A 208 -0.90 -5.03 16.52
CA GLY A 208 -2.16 -4.34 16.23
C GLY A 208 -2.24 -2.88 16.72
N LYS A 209 -1.19 -2.34 17.33
CA LYS A 209 -1.17 -0.97 17.88
C LYS A 209 -0.22 -0.06 17.13
N LEU A 210 -0.59 1.21 17.01
CA LEU A 210 0.31 2.27 16.57
C LEU A 210 1.20 2.68 17.75
N VAL A 211 2.46 2.26 17.73
CA VAL A 211 3.38 2.43 18.88
C VAL A 211 4.29 3.64 18.76
N ALA A 212 4.49 4.14 17.53
CA ALA A 212 5.18 5.41 17.28
C ALA A 212 4.69 6.02 15.96
N GLU A 213 4.77 7.34 15.86
CA GLU A 213 4.41 8.09 14.66
C GLU A 213 5.24 9.37 14.57
N GLY A 214 5.66 9.74 13.35
CA GLY A 214 6.43 10.95 13.06
C GLY A 214 7.09 10.89 11.70
N THR A 215 7.81 11.95 11.33
CA THR A 215 8.71 11.90 10.17
C THR A 215 9.84 10.89 10.44
N PRO A 216 10.46 10.31 9.40
CA PRO A 216 11.62 9.44 9.60
C PRO A 216 12.69 10.08 10.49
N SER A 217 13.01 11.36 10.26
CA SER A 217 14.01 12.10 11.04
C SER A 217 13.62 12.28 12.51
N GLU A 218 12.35 12.59 12.81
CA GLU A 218 11.84 12.71 14.18
C GLU A 218 11.90 11.37 14.94
N LEU A 219 11.52 10.28 14.27
CA LEU A 219 11.56 8.95 14.85
C LEU A 219 13.00 8.52 15.15
N ILE A 220 13.92 8.75 14.21
CA ILE A 220 15.35 8.47 14.40
C ILE A 220 15.91 9.30 15.55
N ALA A 221 15.62 10.59 15.62
CA ALA A 221 16.08 11.46 16.70
C ALA A 221 15.56 11.03 18.09
N ARG A 222 14.31 10.51 18.15
CA ARG A 222 13.66 10.12 19.42
C ARG A 222 14.06 8.73 19.90
N TYR A 223 14.23 7.76 18.98
CA TYR A 223 14.38 6.35 19.30
C TYR A 223 15.61 5.68 18.69
N GLY A 224 16.17 6.27 17.64
CA GLY A 224 17.10 5.62 16.73
C GLY A 224 18.57 5.73 17.10
N GLY A 225 18.96 5.84 18.34
CA GLY A 225 20.34 5.86 18.90
C GLY A 225 21.55 5.93 17.95
N ARG A 226 21.56 5.16 16.87
CA ARG A 226 22.62 5.11 15.84
C ARG A 226 22.23 5.76 14.51
N GLY A 227 21.01 6.26 14.36
CA GLY A 227 20.58 7.03 13.21
C GLY A 227 19.91 6.28 12.08
N SER A 228 19.17 5.19 12.35
CA SER A 228 18.39 4.46 11.36
C SER A 228 16.97 4.12 11.84
N LEU A 229 16.02 3.90 10.92
CA LEU A 229 14.70 3.38 11.26
C LEU A 229 14.77 1.94 11.81
N GLU A 230 15.82 1.17 11.51
CA GLU A 230 16.04 -0.15 12.10
C GLU A 230 16.26 -0.03 13.62
N ASP A 231 17.10 0.92 14.04
CA ASP A 231 17.32 1.19 15.46
C ASP A 231 16.05 1.67 16.16
N VAL A 232 15.21 2.47 15.48
CA VAL A 232 13.89 2.87 15.97
C VAL A 232 13.02 1.64 16.21
N PHE A 233 12.91 0.76 15.21
CA PHE A 233 12.08 -0.44 15.29
C PHE A 233 12.55 -1.36 16.41
N MET A 234 13.86 -1.61 16.50
CA MET A 234 14.49 -2.38 17.58
C MET A 234 14.19 -1.81 18.97
N THR A 235 14.34 -0.50 19.13
CA THR A 235 14.12 0.16 20.43
C THR A 235 12.67 0.03 20.88
N ILE A 236 11.71 0.16 19.96
CA ILE A 236 10.28 0.14 20.26
C ILE A 236 9.75 -1.28 20.46
N THR A 237 10.20 -2.24 19.68
CA THR A 237 9.63 -3.60 19.65
C THR A 237 10.49 -4.63 20.39
N GLY A 238 11.73 -4.30 20.72
CA GLY A 238 12.69 -5.21 21.34
C GLY A 238 13.24 -6.29 20.40
N ARG A 239 12.94 -6.22 19.09
CA ARG A 239 13.34 -7.21 18.08
C ARG A 239 13.69 -6.54 16.76
N LYS A 240 14.56 -7.18 15.97
CA LYS A 240 14.75 -6.78 14.58
C LYS A 240 13.48 -7.08 13.77
N LEU A 241 13.21 -6.27 12.74
CA LEU A 241 12.02 -6.43 11.90
C LEU A 241 11.99 -7.81 11.23
N GLU A 242 13.15 -8.28 10.73
CA GLU A 242 13.30 -9.61 10.12
C GLU A 242 13.08 -10.77 11.10
N GLU A 243 13.41 -10.59 12.38
CA GLU A 243 13.19 -11.58 13.44
C GLU A 243 11.72 -11.59 13.89
N ALA A 244 11.07 -10.43 13.86
CA ALA A 244 9.65 -10.31 14.15
C ALA A 244 8.79 -11.01 13.07
N ASP A 245 9.19 -10.94 11.80
CA ASP A 245 8.51 -11.63 10.69
C ASP A 245 8.57 -13.17 10.84
N LYS A 246 9.69 -13.71 11.31
CA LYS A 246 9.86 -15.17 11.51
C LYS A 246 9.10 -15.72 12.73
N GLY A 247 8.84 -14.87 13.73
CA GLY A 247 8.15 -15.27 14.96
C GLY A 247 6.63 -15.40 14.84
N GLU A 248 6.04 -14.91 13.76
CA GLU A 248 4.60 -14.93 13.52
C GLU A 248 4.16 -16.03 12.54
N GLU A 249 5.11 -16.77 11.95
CA GLU A 249 4.82 -17.88 11.02
C GLU A 249 4.52 -19.23 11.71
N GLU A 250 4.51 -19.35 13.07
CA GLU A 250 4.10 -20.60 13.76
C GLU A 250 2.89 -20.36 14.70
N PRO A 251 1.95 -21.34 14.79
CA PRO A 251 2.05 -22.75 14.43
C PRO A 251 0.97 -23.25 13.48
N GLY A 252 1.39 -23.88 12.41
CA GLY A 252 0.55 -24.84 11.71
C GLY A 252 0.97 -26.27 12.10
N THR A 253 0.25 -26.93 12.93
CA THR A 253 0.09 -28.38 12.99
C THR A 253 -1.35 -28.68 13.31
#